data_4d891b8dbb78ae0a534b18e395057594
#
_entry.id   4d891b8dbb78ae0a534b18e395057594
#
_cell.length_a   1.000
_cell.length_b   1.000
_cell.length_c   1.000
_cell.angle_alpha   90.00
_cell.angle_beta   90.00
_cell.angle_gamma   90.00
#
_symmetry.space_group_name_H-M   'P 1'
#
loop_
_entity.id
_entity.type
_entity.pdbx_description
1 polymer ?
#
loop_
_entity_poly.entity_id
_entity_poly.type
_entity_poly.pdbx_seq_one_letter_code
_entity_poly.pdbx_strand_id
1 'polypeptide(L)'
;MEEYTFLAPLLLTIGGLIIGAILKSLLKHSRLPYTVGLFAIGIILGVMNRTGVFQSLPELHDAVSSVANINPDLILYLFLPILIFAAAYELNLHIFKKTLANATLLAAPGLIICMLLTGALMMGVATFIPGFESWTWAFALMFGALISATDPVAVVALLHELKTSKRFSTLVDAESLLNDGTGIVCFMLFFGAYAAGEATHASPVITFIREVGLSTLLGFLLARIVIWFITRINSEEMVQYSVIILAA
;
A
#
# COMPACT_ATOMS: atom_id res chain seq x y z
N MET A 1 -29.65 -16.70 -14.26
CA MET A 1 -28.18 -16.88 -14.25
C MET A 1 -27.41 -15.71 -13.60
N GLU A 2 -28.07 -14.61 -13.22
CA GLU A 2 -27.44 -13.47 -12.52
C GLU A 2 -27.32 -13.63 -10.99
N GLU A 3 -28.05 -14.55 -10.40
CA GLU A 3 -28.11 -14.70 -8.94
C GLU A 3 -26.84 -15.34 -8.32
N TYR A 4 -26.02 -16.03 -9.11
CA TYR A 4 -24.80 -16.70 -8.61
C TYR A 4 -23.53 -15.89 -8.78
N THR A 5 -23.58 -14.75 -9.48
CA THR A 5 -22.39 -13.92 -9.76
C THR A 5 -21.78 -13.31 -8.50
N PHE A 6 -22.56 -13.18 -7.43
CA PHE A 6 -22.10 -12.61 -6.16
C PHE A 6 -21.54 -13.67 -5.17
N LEU A 7 -21.97 -14.92 -5.30
CA LEU A 7 -21.57 -16.00 -4.40
C LEU A 7 -20.12 -16.42 -4.62
N ALA A 8 -19.64 -16.48 -5.85
CA ALA A 8 -18.30 -16.92 -6.17
C ALA A 8 -17.20 -16.01 -5.56
N PRO A 9 -17.22 -14.67 -5.74
CA PRO A 9 -16.25 -13.79 -5.10
C PRO A 9 -16.39 -13.78 -3.56
N LEU A 10 -17.60 -13.93 -3.01
CA LEU A 10 -17.81 -14.03 -1.56
C LEU A 10 -17.18 -15.31 -0.99
N LEU A 11 -17.41 -16.45 -1.62
CA LEU A 11 -16.81 -17.73 -1.22
C LEU A 11 -15.29 -17.70 -1.32
N LEU A 12 -14.75 -17.08 -2.37
CA LEU A 12 -13.30 -16.91 -2.51
C LEU A 12 -12.72 -16.01 -1.42
N THR A 13 -13.42 -14.92 -1.06
CA THR A 13 -13.00 -14.03 0.02
C THR A 13 -13.01 -14.78 1.37
N ILE A 14 -14.08 -15.50 1.68
CA ILE A 14 -14.18 -16.32 2.89
C ILE A 14 -13.09 -17.42 2.89
N GLY A 15 -12.92 -18.12 1.78
CA GLY A 15 -11.86 -19.11 1.60
C GLY A 15 -10.47 -18.52 1.79
N GLY A 16 -10.21 -17.35 1.23
CA GLY A 16 -8.97 -16.60 1.39
C GLY A 16 -8.69 -16.24 2.85
N LEU A 17 -9.71 -15.78 3.60
CA LEU A 17 -9.60 -15.48 5.02
C LEU A 17 -9.30 -16.74 5.84
N ILE A 18 -9.96 -17.87 5.54
CA ILE A 18 -9.70 -19.16 6.20
C ILE A 18 -8.27 -19.63 5.91
N ILE A 19 -7.85 -19.61 4.65
CA ILE A 19 -6.48 -19.94 4.24
C ILE A 19 -5.49 -19.03 4.95
N GLY A 20 -5.77 -17.73 5.02
CA GLY A 20 -4.95 -16.76 5.75
C GLY A 20 -4.80 -17.10 7.24
N ALA A 21 -5.90 -17.44 7.89
CA ALA A 21 -5.89 -17.84 9.30
C ALA A 21 -5.10 -19.13 9.54
N ILE A 22 -5.27 -20.12 8.67
CA ILE A 22 -4.53 -21.39 8.72
C ILE A 22 -3.04 -21.12 8.49
N LEU A 23 -2.70 -20.34 7.46
CA LEU A 23 -1.33 -20.00 7.12
C LEU A 23 -0.64 -19.23 8.24
N LYS A 24 -1.33 -18.27 8.85
CA LYS A 24 -0.84 -17.55 10.03
C LYS A 24 -0.54 -18.50 11.19
N SER A 25 -1.39 -19.50 11.41
CA SER A 25 -1.17 -20.51 12.45
C SER A 25 0.01 -21.44 12.14
N LEU A 26 0.13 -21.89 10.89
CA LEU A 26 1.21 -22.79 10.46
C LEU A 26 2.57 -22.09 10.44
N LEU A 27 2.61 -20.82 10.00
CA LEU A 27 3.84 -20.05 9.90
C LEU A 27 4.22 -19.31 11.19
N LYS A 28 3.47 -19.47 12.26
CA LYS A 28 3.73 -18.81 13.56
C LYS A 28 5.16 -19.02 14.08
N HIS A 29 5.79 -20.15 13.77
CA HIS A 29 7.16 -20.49 14.17
C HIS A 29 8.16 -20.44 12.99
N SER A 30 7.72 -19.96 11.83
CA SER A 30 8.56 -19.82 10.65
C SER A 30 9.15 -18.42 10.58
N ARG A 31 10.29 -18.27 9.89
CA ARG A 31 10.88 -16.99 9.56
C ARG A 31 10.16 -16.26 8.41
N LEU A 32 9.20 -16.93 7.76
CA LEU A 32 8.44 -16.36 6.65
C LEU A 32 7.19 -15.65 7.18
N PRO A 33 6.98 -14.37 6.87
CA PRO A 33 5.73 -13.68 7.15
C PRO A 33 4.56 -14.38 6.44
N TYR A 34 3.42 -14.51 7.12
CA TYR A 34 2.24 -15.15 6.54
C TYR A 34 1.70 -14.40 5.29
N THR A 35 1.92 -13.09 5.21
CA THR A 35 1.57 -12.25 4.06
C THR A 35 2.31 -12.67 2.79
N VAL A 36 3.60 -13.01 2.90
CA VAL A 36 4.40 -13.56 1.80
C VAL A 36 3.85 -14.92 1.34
N GLY A 37 3.42 -15.75 2.30
CA GLY A 37 2.77 -17.02 2.00
C GLY A 37 1.45 -16.85 1.26
N LEU A 38 0.60 -15.91 1.69
CA LEU A 38 -0.65 -15.56 0.99
C LEU A 38 -0.41 -15.04 -0.42
N PHE A 39 0.58 -14.18 -0.60
CA PHE A 39 0.98 -13.68 -1.90
C PHE A 39 1.44 -14.80 -2.84
N ALA A 40 2.25 -15.72 -2.35
CA ALA A 40 2.69 -16.89 -3.12
C ALA A 40 1.49 -17.78 -3.54
N ILE A 41 0.54 -18.04 -2.63
CA ILE A 41 -0.68 -18.77 -2.95
C ILE A 41 -1.50 -18.03 -4.01
N GLY A 42 -1.64 -16.70 -3.90
CA GLY A 42 -2.34 -15.88 -4.90
C GLY A 42 -1.70 -16.00 -6.29
N ILE A 43 -0.36 -15.95 -6.38
CA ILE A 43 0.37 -16.15 -7.65
C ILE A 43 0.10 -17.56 -8.20
N ILE A 44 0.19 -18.60 -7.37
CA ILE A 44 -0.05 -19.99 -7.78
C ILE A 44 -1.46 -20.15 -8.33
N LEU A 45 -2.48 -19.65 -7.63
CA LEU A 45 -3.88 -19.69 -8.09
C LEU A 45 -4.06 -18.93 -9.41
N GLY A 46 -3.44 -17.76 -9.55
CA GLY A 46 -3.50 -16.98 -10.79
C GLY A 46 -2.85 -17.71 -11.97
N VAL A 47 -1.68 -18.32 -11.77
CA VAL A 47 -1.00 -19.13 -12.79
C VAL A 47 -1.83 -20.36 -13.16
N MET A 48 -2.36 -21.10 -12.16
CA MET A 48 -3.22 -22.26 -12.40
C MET A 48 -4.49 -21.90 -13.18
N ASN A 49 -5.08 -20.74 -12.89
CA ASN A 49 -6.22 -20.24 -13.65
C ASN A 49 -5.86 -19.93 -15.11
N ARG A 50 -4.72 -19.29 -15.36
CA ARG A 50 -4.24 -18.99 -16.73
C ARG A 50 -3.86 -20.24 -17.52
N THR A 51 -3.34 -21.26 -16.87
CA THR A 51 -2.96 -22.54 -17.52
C THR A 51 -4.17 -23.46 -17.76
N GLY A 52 -5.38 -23.05 -17.35
CA GLY A 52 -6.61 -23.82 -17.61
C GLY A 52 -6.85 -24.98 -16.64
N VAL A 53 -6.08 -25.08 -15.56
CA VAL A 53 -6.27 -26.14 -14.56
C VAL A 53 -7.67 -26.10 -13.94
N PHE A 54 -8.26 -24.92 -13.82
CA PHE A 54 -9.61 -24.74 -13.25
C PHE A 54 -10.75 -24.83 -14.29
N GLN A 55 -10.47 -25.18 -15.56
CA GLN A 55 -11.53 -25.33 -16.57
C GLN A 55 -12.54 -26.43 -16.23
N SER A 56 -12.13 -27.44 -15.44
CA SER A 56 -13.00 -28.49 -14.93
C SER A 56 -13.84 -28.07 -13.72
N LEU A 57 -13.58 -26.90 -13.13
CA LEU A 57 -14.24 -26.34 -11.96
C LEU A 57 -14.70 -24.89 -12.26
N PRO A 58 -15.83 -24.73 -13.01
CA PRO A 58 -16.27 -23.42 -13.49
C PRO A 58 -16.42 -22.37 -12.39
N GLU A 59 -16.98 -22.77 -11.24
CA GLU A 59 -17.19 -21.87 -10.11
C GLU A 59 -15.87 -21.31 -9.54
N LEU A 60 -14.82 -22.13 -9.48
CA LEU A 60 -13.51 -21.69 -9.00
C LEU A 60 -12.80 -20.83 -10.05
N HIS A 61 -12.94 -21.18 -11.32
CA HIS A 61 -12.43 -20.36 -12.42
C HIS A 61 -13.04 -18.97 -12.41
N ASP A 62 -14.36 -18.86 -12.30
CA ASP A 62 -15.10 -17.61 -12.27
C ASP A 62 -14.77 -16.78 -11.02
N ALA A 63 -14.62 -17.45 -9.87
CA ALA A 63 -14.23 -16.80 -8.62
C ALA A 63 -12.84 -16.16 -8.72
N VAL A 64 -11.83 -16.93 -9.17
CA VAL A 64 -10.45 -16.44 -9.34
C VAL A 64 -10.38 -15.34 -10.39
N SER A 65 -11.13 -15.50 -11.50
CA SER A 65 -11.20 -14.50 -12.58
C SER A 65 -11.86 -13.21 -12.11
N SER A 66 -12.90 -13.29 -11.28
CA SER A 66 -13.59 -12.12 -10.71
C SER A 66 -12.65 -11.31 -9.82
N VAL A 67 -11.83 -11.98 -9.00
CA VAL A 67 -10.83 -11.30 -8.17
C VAL A 67 -9.70 -10.71 -9.02
N ALA A 68 -9.25 -11.43 -10.05
CA ALA A 68 -8.23 -10.93 -10.96
C ALA A 68 -8.68 -9.69 -11.76
N ASN A 69 -9.99 -9.52 -11.95
CA ASN A 69 -10.60 -8.41 -12.66
C ASN A 69 -11.16 -7.31 -11.72
N ILE A 70 -10.80 -7.33 -10.43
CA ILE A 70 -11.15 -6.23 -9.52
C ILE A 70 -10.59 -4.93 -10.11
N ASN A 71 -11.45 -3.90 -10.16
CA ASN A 71 -11.04 -2.59 -10.62
C ASN A 71 -9.89 -2.07 -9.72
N PRO A 72 -8.72 -1.74 -10.29
CA PRO A 72 -7.60 -1.17 -9.54
C PRO A 72 -7.97 0.07 -8.72
N ASP A 73 -8.96 0.85 -9.18
CA ASP A 73 -9.46 2.03 -8.48
C ASP A 73 -10.06 1.69 -7.11
N LEU A 74 -10.70 0.52 -6.96
CA LEU A 74 -11.20 0.06 -5.65
C LEU A 74 -10.06 -0.20 -4.68
N ILE A 75 -8.96 -0.76 -5.16
CA ILE A 75 -7.78 -1.01 -4.33
C ILE A 75 -7.16 0.33 -3.92
N LEU A 76 -6.99 1.24 -4.88
CA LEU A 76 -6.30 2.51 -4.67
C LEU A 76 -7.11 3.51 -3.84
N TYR A 77 -8.44 3.63 -4.09
CA TYR A 77 -9.27 4.67 -3.47
C TYR A 77 -10.13 4.19 -2.31
N LEU A 78 -10.25 2.88 -2.09
CA LEU A 78 -11.02 2.34 -0.97
C LEU A 78 -10.14 1.56 0.01
N PHE A 79 -9.44 0.52 -0.44
CA PHE A 79 -8.70 -0.36 0.47
C PHE A 79 -7.44 0.33 1.04
N LEU A 80 -6.69 1.02 0.20
CA LEU A 80 -5.44 1.64 0.61
C LEU A 80 -5.64 2.75 1.66
N PRO A 81 -6.59 3.70 1.52
CA PRO A 81 -6.84 4.68 2.57
C PRO A 81 -7.26 4.06 3.91
N ILE A 82 -8.09 3.01 3.89
CA ILE A 82 -8.50 2.30 5.10
C ILE A 82 -7.30 1.65 5.79
N LEU A 83 -6.40 1.01 5.03
CA LEU A 83 -5.19 0.38 5.57
C LEU A 83 -4.24 1.42 6.18
N ILE A 84 -4.00 2.52 5.47
CA ILE A 84 -3.15 3.62 5.96
C ILE A 84 -3.76 4.25 7.21
N PHE A 85 -5.08 4.46 7.22
CA PHE A 85 -5.77 4.99 8.40
C PHE A 85 -5.67 4.04 9.60
N ALA A 86 -5.88 2.74 9.41
CA ALA A 86 -5.77 1.75 10.46
C ALA A 86 -4.33 1.73 11.05
N ALA A 87 -3.31 1.73 10.20
CA ALA A 87 -1.92 1.80 10.63
C ALA A 87 -1.62 3.10 11.41
N ALA A 88 -2.14 4.25 10.92
CA ALA A 88 -1.98 5.53 11.61
C ALA A 88 -2.68 5.57 12.97
N TYR A 89 -3.84 4.90 13.09
CA TYR A 89 -4.61 4.83 14.33
C TYR A 89 -3.91 4.03 15.42
N GLU A 90 -3.14 2.99 15.06
CA GLU A 90 -2.36 2.18 16.00
C GLU A 90 -1.11 2.89 16.53
N LEU A 91 -0.67 3.97 15.89
CA LEU A 91 0.53 4.69 16.30
C LEU A 91 0.37 5.40 17.65
N ASN A 92 1.38 5.26 18.50
CA ASN A 92 1.44 6.04 19.75
C ASN A 92 1.83 7.50 19.45
N LEU A 93 0.84 8.40 19.48
CA LEU A 93 1.00 9.83 19.15
C LEU A 93 2.09 10.54 19.93
N HIS A 94 2.32 10.17 21.21
CA HIS A 94 3.35 10.81 22.04
C HIS A 94 4.76 10.45 21.57
N ILE A 95 4.98 9.19 21.21
CA ILE A 95 6.26 8.72 20.67
C ILE A 95 6.42 9.19 19.23
N PHE A 96 5.35 9.12 18.44
CA PHE A 96 5.30 9.59 17.04
C PHE A 96 5.77 11.05 16.92
N LYS A 97 5.21 11.96 17.73
CA LYS A 97 5.65 13.38 17.74
C LYS A 97 7.14 13.56 17.98
N LYS A 98 7.75 12.70 18.82
CA LYS A 98 9.19 12.76 19.11
C LYS A 98 10.07 12.18 18.00
N THR A 99 9.51 11.31 17.18
CA THR A 99 10.22 10.64 16.07
C THR A 99 9.87 11.23 14.72
N LEU A 100 8.85 12.09 14.64
CA LEU A 100 8.29 12.62 13.39
C LEU A 100 9.35 13.24 12.47
N ALA A 101 10.25 14.08 13.00
CA ALA A 101 11.30 14.71 12.19
C ALA A 101 12.21 13.66 11.53
N ASN A 102 12.61 12.64 12.30
CA ASN A 102 13.45 11.56 11.77
C ASN A 102 12.68 10.66 10.78
N ALA A 103 11.42 10.34 11.09
CA ALA A 103 10.56 9.56 10.20
C ALA A 103 10.34 10.28 8.87
N THR A 104 10.04 11.59 8.91
CA THR A 104 9.86 12.40 7.69
C THR A 104 11.15 12.50 6.87
N LEU A 105 12.31 12.63 7.55
CA LEU A 105 13.61 12.67 6.87
C LEU A 105 13.92 11.35 6.14
N LEU A 106 13.56 10.22 6.74
CA LEU A 106 13.75 8.92 6.13
C LEU A 106 12.72 8.67 5.01
N ALA A 107 11.45 8.96 5.28
CA ALA A 107 10.34 8.70 4.37
C ALA A 107 10.39 9.52 3.07
N ALA A 108 10.68 10.82 3.12
CA ALA A 108 10.64 11.65 1.92
C ALA A 108 12.02 11.76 1.24
N PRO A 109 13.09 12.32 1.85
CA PRO A 109 14.40 12.35 1.21
C PRO A 109 14.99 10.95 0.98
N GLY A 110 14.78 10.01 1.90
CA GLY A 110 15.25 8.62 1.75
C GLY A 110 14.62 7.93 0.56
N LEU A 111 13.30 8.00 0.43
CA LEU A 111 12.57 7.46 -0.73
C LEU A 111 13.03 8.11 -2.04
N ILE A 112 13.18 9.43 -2.08
CA ILE A 112 13.63 10.14 -3.28
C ILE A 112 15.03 9.66 -3.70
N ILE A 113 15.95 9.49 -2.75
CA ILE A 113 17.29 8.96 -3.04
C ILE A 113 17.20 7.53 -3.58
N CYS A 114 16.43 6.65 -2.94
CA CYS A 114 16.24 5.27 -3.40
C CYS A 114 15.62 5.22 -4.80
N MET A 115 14.59 6.03 -5.05
CA MET A 115 13.94 6.17 -6.34
C MET A 115 14.93 6.61 -7.44
N LEU A 116 15.74 7.64 -7.16
CA LEU A 116 16.74 8.16 -8.10
C LEU A 116 17.84 7.13 -8.39
N LEU A 117 18.35 6.45 -7.36
CA LEU A 117 19.35 5.40 -7.51
C LEU A 117 18.81 4.22 -8.32
N THR A 118 17.59 3.78 -8.01
CA THR A 118 16.94 2.70 -8.77
C THR A 118 16.72 3.10 -10.22
N GLY A 119 16.20 4.31 -10.45
CA GLY A 119 16.01 4.85 -11.80
C GLY A 119 17.33 4.93 -12.58
N ALA A 120 18.38 5.42 -11.95
CA ALA A 120 19.71 5.49 -12.57
C ALA A 120 20.28 4.09 -12.89
N LEU A 121 20.11 3.12 -11.99
CA LEU A 121 20.51 1.73 -12.25
C LEU A 121 19.73 1.13 -13.43
N MET A 122 18.41 1.34 -13.49
CA MET A 122 17.59 0.87 -14.60
C MET A 122 18.02 1.48 -15.93
N MET A 123 18.24 2.78 -15.97
CA MET A 123 18.74 3.46 -17.18
C MET A 123 20.15 3.01 -17.55
N GLY A 124 21.01 2.74 -16.55
CA GLY A 124 22.31 2.13 -16.77
C GLY A 124 22.18 0.75 -17.43
N VAL A 125 21.30 -0.11 -16.90
CA VAL A 125 21.03 -1.43 -17.51
C VAL A 125 20.52 -1.28 -18.95
N ALA A 126 19.62 -0.35 -19.20
CA ALA A 126 19.06 -0.10 -20.54
C ALA A 126 20.12 0.31 -21.56
N THR A 127 21.22 0.96 -21.14
CA THR A 127 22.33 1.31 -22.06
C THR A 127 23.25 0.14 -22.41
N PHE A 128 23.34 -0.89 -21.54
CA PHE A 128 24.27 -2.00 -21.73
C PHE A 128 23.61 -3.28 -22.22
N ILE A 129 22.28 -3.44 -22.03
CA ILE A 129 21.58 -4.66 -22.40
C ILE A 129 20.61 -4.37 -23.55
N PRO A 130 20.77 -5.00 -24.74
CA PRO A 130 19.86 -4.87 -25.86
C PRO A 130 18.43 -5.32 -25.47
N GLY A 131 17.43 -4.62 -25.98
CA GLY A 131 16.01 -4.91 -25.73
C GLY A 131 15.35 -4.01 -24.70
N PHE A 132 16.10 -3.12 -24.05
CA PHE A 132 15.59 -2.17 -23.07
C PHE A 132 15.68 -0.69 -23.52
N GLU A 133 15.95 -0.47 -24.82
CA GLU A 133 16.14 0.87 -25.39
C GLU A 133 14.89 1.77 -25.33
N SER A 134 13.71 1.15 -25.15
CA SER A 134 12.43 1.86 -25.00
C SER A 134 12.17 2.43 -23.60
N TRP A 135 13.03 2.12 -22.63
CA TRP A 135 12.86 2.64 -21.28
C TRP A 135 13.18 4.13 -21.22
N THR A 136 12.23 4.87 -20.65
CA THR A 136 12.37 6.32 -20.43
C THR A 136 12.71 6.61 -18.97
N TRP A 137 13.25 7.79 -18.69
CA TRP A 137 13.46 8.25 -17.32
C TRP A 137 12.17 8.28 -16.52
N ALA A 138 11.04 8.67 -17.14
CA ALA A 138 9.73 8.65 -16.48
C ALA A 138 9.35 7.24 -16.03
N PHE A 139 9.53 6.23 -16.89
CA PHE A 139 9.27 4.84 -16.55
C PHE A 139 10.21 4.34 -15.44
N ALA A 140 11.50 4.63 -15.54
CA ALA A 140 12.50 4.18 -14.57
C ALA A 140 12.27 4.81 -13.18
N LEU A 141 11.90 6.09 -13.11
CA LEU A 141 11.58 6.77 -11.86
C LEU A 141 10.22 6.33 -11.28
N MET A 142 9.23 6.09 -12.12
CA MET A 142 7.96 5.49 -11.71
C MET A 142 8.17 4.13 -11.03
N PHE A 143 8.95 3.25 -11.67
CA PHE A 143 9.30 1.95 -11.09
C PHE A 143 10.14 2.10 -9.82
N GLY A 144 11.09 3.03 -9.80
CA GLY A 144 11.88 3.37 -8.61
C GLY A 144 11.00 3.83 -7.45
N ALA A 145 9.99 4.68 -7.69
CA ALA A 145 9.05 5.10 -6.67
C ALA A 145 8.25 3.91 -6.11
N LEU A 146 7.78 3.02 -6.99
CA LEU A 146 6.99 1.86 -6.62
C LEU A 146 7.74 0.92 -5.67
N ILE A 147 9.00 0.61 -5.95
CA ILE A 147 9.78 -0.33 -5.14
C ILE A 147 10.49 0.30 -3.94
N SER A 148 10.55 1.64 -3.87
CA SER A 148 11.19 2.35 -2.75
C SER A 148 10.25 2.51 -1.55
N ALA A 149 8.95 2.35 -1.73
CA ALA A 149 8.00 2.26 -0.63
C ALA A 149 8.14 0.86 0.01
N THR A 150 8.53 0.82 1.28
CA THR A 150 8.83 -0.42 2.01
C THR A 150 7.79 -0.69 3.09
N ASP A 151 7.33 -1.96 3.19
CA ASP A 151 6.46 -2.42 4.27
C ASP A 151 7.31 -2.97 5.43
N PRO A 152 7.19 -2.42 6.65
CA PRO A 152 7.99 -2.82 7.79
C PRO A 152 7.42 -4.03 8.55
N VAL A 153 6.30 -4.63 8.15
CA VAL A 153 5.59 -5.68 8.93
C VAL A 153 6.54 -6.77 9.41
N ALA A 154 7.42 -7.26 8.55
CA ALA A 154 8.39 -8.28 8.95
C ALA A 154 9.47 -7.74 9.91
N VAL A 155 9.93 -6.51 9.68
CA VAL A 155 10.94 -5.85 10.52
C VAL A 155 10.35 -5.54 11.90
N VAL A 156 9.15 -5.00 11.96
CA VAL A 156 8.45 -4.66 13.20
C VAL A 156 8.16 -5.92 14.01
N ALA A 157 7.72 -7.02 13.38
CA ALA A 157 7.55 -8.30 14.05
C ALA A 157 8.85 -8.79 14.70
N LEU A 158 9.97 -8.70 13.98
CA LEU A 158 11.29 -9.05 14.50
C LEU A 158 11.73 -8.13 15.66
N LEU A 159 11.47 -6.82 15.55
CA LEU A 159 11.78 -5.86 16.60
C LEU A 159 11.00 -6.14 17.90
N HIS A 160 9.75 -6.60 17.77
CA HIS A 160 8.93 -7.04 18.92
C HIS A 160 9.51 -8.30 19.57
N GLU A 161 9.93 -9.29 18.79
CA GLU A 161 10.59 -10.49 19.32
C GLU A 161 11.90 -10.19 20.04
N LEU A 162 12.70 -9.25 19.49
CA LEU A 162 13.96 -8.80 20.07
C LEU A 162 13.77 -7.85 21.26
N LYS A 163 12.52 -7.56 21.66
CA LYS A 163 12.19 -6.59 22.73
C LYS A 163 12.89 -5.25 22.58
N THR A 164 12.97 -4.77 21.37
CA THR A 164 13.56 -3.48 21.03
C THR A 164 12.76 -2.33 21.65
N SER A 165 13.39 -1.14 21.77
CA SER A 165 12.72 0.02 22.34
C SER A 165 11.47 0.42 21.54
N LYS A 166 10.37 0.72 22.22
CA LYS A 166 9.12 1.19 21.60
C LYS A 166 9.34 2.40 20.69
N ARG A 167 10.33 3.25 21.01
CA ARG A 167 10.67 4.41 20.21
C ARG A 167 11.19 4.02 18.81
N PHE A 168 12.02 2.99 18.74
CA PHE A 168 12.57 2.53 17.46
C PHE A 168 11.50 1.84 16.62
N SER A 169 10.66 0.99 17.22
CA SER A 169 9.52 0.39 16.54
C SER A 169 8.58 1.46 15.96
N THR A 170 8.17 2.43 16.80
CA THR A 170 7.32 3.55 16.34
C THR A 170 7.99 4.40 15.24
N LEU A 171 9.33 4.55 15.25
CA LEU A 171 10.03 5.25 14.17
C LEU A 171 9.90 4.51 12.84
N VAL A 172 10.07 3.18 12.87
CA VAL A 172 9.96 2.33 11.66
C VAL A 172 8.53 2.33 11.15
N ASP A 173 7.52 2.19 12.03
CA ASP A 173 6.11 2.27 11.66
C ASP A 173 5.75 3.63 11.06
N ALA A 174 6.23 4.71 11.68
CA ALA A 174 5.99 6.07 11.23
C ALA A 174 6.68 6.39 9.90
N GLU A 175 7.90 5.90 9.71
CA GLU A 175 8.64 6.03 8.45
C GLU A 175 7.89 5.38 7.32
N SER A 176 7.45 4.12 7.48
CA SER A 176 6.71 3.40 6.46
C SER A 176 5.38 4.08 6.12
N LEU A 177 4.61 4.50 7.12
CA LEU A 177 3.34 5.19 6.88
C LEU A 177 3.52 6.47 6.04
N LEU A 178 4.57 7.26 6.33
CA LEU A 178 4.89 8.47 5.57
C LEU A 178 5.49 8.14 4.19
N ASN A 179 6.23 7.05 4.11
CA ASN A 179 6.84 6.55 2.90
C ASN A 179 5.79 6.10 1.88
N ASP A 180 4.74 5.39 2.31
CA ASP A 180 3.62 5.00 1.46
C ASP A 180 2.97 6.20 0.78
N GLY A 181 2.65 7.25 1.55
CA GLY A 181 2.10 8.48 1.01
C GLY A 181 3.05 9.19 0.03
N THR A 182 4.33 9.28 0.37
CA THR A 182 5.35 9.89 -0.50
C THR A 182 5.56 9.07 -1.77
N GLY A 183 5.59 7.74 -1.65
CA GLY A 183 5.76 6.80 -2.76
C GLY A 183 4.63 6.89 -3.77
N ILE A 184 3.37 6.93 -3.29
CA ILE A 184 2.19 7.08 -4.17
C ILE A 184 2.25 8.38 -4.94
N VAL A 185 2.57 9.50 -4.29
CA VAL A 185 2.65 10.81 -4.97
C VAL A 185 3.77 10.81 -6.01
N CYS A 186 4.95 10.27 -5.69
CA CYS A 186 6.04 10.13 -6.64
C CYS A 186 5.66 9.22 -7.82
N PHE A 187 5.04 8.07 -7.53
CA PHE A 187 4.57 7.15 -8.55
C PHE A 187 3.58 7.81 -9.51
N MET A 188 2.54 8.45 -8.97
CA MET A 188 1.52 9.11 -9.80
C MET A 188 2.09 10.27 -10.64
N LEU A 189 3.06 11.01 -10.10
CA LEU A 189 3.74 12.06 -10.82
C LEU A 189 4.46 11.53 -12.06
N PHE A 190 5.27 10.46 -11.91
CA PHE A 190 6.03 9.89 -13.01
C PHE A 190 5.17 9.01 -13.92
N PHE A 191 4.12 8.39 -13.40
CA PHE A 191 3.11 7.71 -14.21
C PHE A 191 2.39 8.70 -15.14
N GLY A 192 1.98 9.87 -14.63
CA GLY A 192 1.40 10.92 -15.44
C GLY A 192 2.36 11.43 -16.53
N ALA A 193 3.63 11.64 -16.20
CA ALA A 193 4.65 12.02 -17.15
C ALA A 193 4.89 10.94 -18.23
N TYR A 194 4.92 9.68 -17.84
CA TYR A 194 5.06 8.55 -18.76
C TYR A 194 3.85 8.41 -19.69
N ALA A 195 2.63 8.50 -19.14
CA ALA A 195 1.39 8.40 -19.92
C ALA A 195 1.16 9.57 -20.86
N ALA A 196 1.60 10.79 -20.49
CA ALA A 196 1.47 11.98 -21.30
C ALA A 196 2.55 12.14 -22.39
N GLY A 197 3.54 11.24 -22.47
CA GLY A 197 4.59 11.29 -23.49
C GLY A 197 5.43 12.58 -23.40
N GLU A 198 5.97 12.90 -22.22
CA GLU A 198 6.84 14.06 -21.95
C GLU A 198 6.19 15.46 -21.98
N ALA A 199 4.88 15.57 -22.20
CA ALA A 199 4.19 16.87 -22.36
C ALA A 199 3.83 17.60 -21.06
N THR A 200 4.41 17.25 -19.91
CA THR A 200 4.12 17.97 -18.65
C THR A 200 5.01 19.19 -18.50
N HIS A 201 4.46 20.40 -18.74
CA HIS A 201 5.12 21.68 -18.52
C HIS A 201 5.30 22.07 -17.03
N ALA A 202 4.73 21.30 -16.10
CA ALA A 202 4.83 21.59 -14.68
C ALA A 202 6.09 20.97 -14.07
N SER A 203 6.79 21.74 -13.23
CA SER A 203 7.94 21.22 -12.49
C SER A 203 7.49 20.08 -11.56
N PRO A 204 8.12 18.88 -11.65
CA PRO A 204 7.79 17.75 -10.76
C PRO A 204 7.84 18.12 -9.28
N VAL A 205 8.80 18.96 -8.86
CA VAL A 205 8.97 19.40 -7.48
C VAL A 205 7.79 20.25 -7.02
N ILE A 206 7.34 21.19 -7.85
CA ILE A 206 6.18 22.06 -7.52
C ILE A 206 4.91 21.21 -7.41
N THR A 207 4.71 20.30 -8.35
CA THR A 207 3.56 19.38 -8.32
C THR A 207 3.58 18.52 -7.07
N PHE A 208 4.73 17.93 -6.72
CA PHE A 208 4.89 17.14 -5.50
C PHE A 208 4.55 17.96 -4.24
N ILE A 209 5.14 19.16 -4.08
CA ILE A 209 4.89 20.01 -2.92
C ILE A 209 3.41 20.40 -2.82
N ARG A 210 2.79 20.73 -3.95
CA ARG A 210 1.37 21.06 -4.00
C ARG A 210 0.49 19.90 -3.61
N GLU A 211 0.70 18.73 -4.17
CA GLU A 211 -0.10 17.53 -3.88
C GLU A 211 0.04 17.10 -2.42
N VAL A 212 1.27 16.96 -1.92
CA VAL A 212 1.52 16.58 -0.52
C VAL A 212 0.99 17.65 0.44
N GLY A 213 1.26 18.93 0.17
CA GLY A 213 0.82 20.04 1.03
C GLY A 213 -0.69 20.17 1.09
N LEU A 214 -1.37 20.11 -0.07
CA LEU A 214 -2.82 20.23 -0.14
C LEU A 214 -3.52 19.02 0.49
N SER A 215 -3.04 17.81 0.24
CA SER A 215 -3.58 16.58 0.82
C SER A 215 -3.44 16.57 2.35
N THR A 216 -2.27 16.97 2.85
CA THR A 216 -2.02 17.08 4.29
C THR A 216 -2.96 18.10 4.95
N LEU A 217 -3.15 19.28 4.32
CA LEU A 217 -4.06 20.31 4.81
C LEU A 217 -5.51 19.82 4.82
N LEU A 218 -5.96 19.19 3.74
CA LEU A 218 -7.31 18.62 3.65
C LEU A 218 -7.53 17.53 4.70
N GLY A 219 -6.59 16.59 4.86
CA GLY A 219 -6.66 15.54 5.88
C GLY A 219 -6.72 16.12 7.30
N PHE A 220 -5.93 17.17 7.59
CA PHE A 220 -5.97 17.85 8.88
C PHE A 220 -7.32 18.53 9.13
N LEU A 221 -7.89 19.21 8.14
CA LEU A 221 -9.19 19.86 8.24
C LEU A 221 -10.32 18.85 8.46
N LEU A 222 -10.32 17.76 7.69
CA LEU A 222 -11.28 16.67 7.84
C LEU A 222 -11.18 16.03 9.23
N ALA A 223 -9.96 15.72 9.69
CA ALA A 223 -9.75 15.17 11.02
C ALA A 223 -10.28 16.11 12.12
N ARG A 224 -10.09 17.42 11.99
CA ARG A 224 -10.64 18.42 12.92
C ARG A 224 -12.17 18.41 12.96
N ILE A 225 -12.80 18.29 11.78
CA ILE A 225 -14.27 18.20 11.65
C ILE A 225 -14.79 16.92 12.33
N VAL A 226 -14.15 15.78 12.04
CA VAL A 226 -14.51 14.48 12.62
C VAL A 226 -14.35 14.48 14.15
N ILE A 227 -13.24 14.99 14.67
CA ILE A 227 -13.03 15.10 16.13
C ILE A 227 -14.07 16.00 16.76
N TRP A 228 -14.37 17.16 16.14
CA TRP A 228 -15.41 18.07 16.63
C TRP A 228 -16.79 17.39 16.66
N PHE A 229 -17.12 16.61 15.62
CA PHE A 229 -18.37 15.88 15.53
C PHE A 229 -18.46 14.79 16.62
N ILE A 230 -17.43 13.94 16.75
CA ILE A 230 -17.36 12.87 17.77
C ILE A 230 -17.47 13.44 19.19
N THR A 231 -16.81 14.56 19.48
CA THR A 231 -16.88 15.19 20.81
C THR A 231 -18.23 15.81 21.13
N ARG A 232 -19.04 16.12 20.11
CA ARG A 232 -20.41 16.66 20.26
C ARG A 232 -21.46 15.56 20.42
N ILE A 233 -21.23 14.39 19.84
CA ILE A 233 -22.12 13.25 19.96
C ILE A 233 -21.77 12.52 21.26
N ASN A 234 -22.53 12.79 22.30
CA ASN A 234 -22.41 12.12 23.61
C ASN A 234 -23.04 10.72 23.56
N SER A 235 -22.67 9.93 22.54
CA SER A 235 -23.33 8.68 22.18
C SER A 235 -22.43 7.46 22.33
N GLU A 236 -23.08 6.33 22.42
CA GLU A 236 -22.54 4.98 22.55
C GLU A 236 -21.28 4.74 21.67
N GLU A 237 -20.34 3.99 22.18
CA GLU A 237 -19.06 3.64 21.53
C GLU A 237 -19.22 3.19 20.07
N MET A 238 -20.32 2.50 19.72
CA MET A 238 -20.61 2.04 18.36
C MET A 238 -20.71 3.18 17.33
N VAL A 239 -21.29 4.34 17.72
CA VAL A 239 -21.40 5.48 16.80
C VAL A 239 -20.03 6.13 16.56
N GLN A 240 -19.18 6.16 17.58
CA GLN A 240 -17.80 6.66 17.44
C GLN A 240 -16.98 5.81 16.47
N TYR A 241 -17.06 4.47 16.58
CA TYR A 241 -16.38 3.56 15.64
C TYR A 241 -16.92 3.72 14.21
N SER A 242 -18.23 3.85 14.03
CA SER A 242 -18.82 4.05 12.70
C SER A 242 -18.34 5.35 12.03
N VAL A 243 -18.25 6.45 12.80
CA VAL A 243 -17.77 7.74 12.29
C VAL A 243 -16.26 7.67 11.96
N ILE A 244 -15.49 6.96 12.75
CA ILE A 244 -14.06 6.76 12.48
C ILE A 244 -13.85 5.97 11.17
N ILE A 245 -14.63 4.91 10.95
CA ILE A 245 -14.58 4.10 9.73
C ILE A 245 -15.01 4.92 8.51
N LEU A 246 -16.04 5.77 8.64
CA LEU A 246 -16.50 6.63 7.55
C LEU A 246 -15.52 7.77 7.22
N ALA A 247 -14.64 8.12 8.14
CA ALA A 247 -13.65 9.19 7.98
C ALA A 247 -12.32 8.68 7.40
N ALA A 248 -12.14 7.35 7.36
CA ALA A 248 -10.99 6.69 6.73
C ALA A 248 -11.13 6.60 5.21
#